data_f485270fa00d916dcb9a25d6eaf623d0
#
_entry.id   f485270fa00d916dcb9a25d6eaf623d0
#
_cell.length_a   1.000
_cell.length_b   1.000
_cell.length_c   1.000
_cell.angle_alpha   90.00
_cell.angle_beta   90.00
_cell.angle_gamma   90.00
#
_symmetry.space_group_name_H-M   'P 1'
#
loop_
_entity.id
_entity.type
_entity.pdbx_description
1 polymer ?
#
loop_
_entity_poly.entity_id
_entity_poly.type
_entity_poly.pdbx_seq_one_letter_code
_entity_poly.pdbx_strand_id
1 'polypeptide(L)'
;LRGIPVPDPATDAQGTYLHTVQAKPATVVNRLSGASVLAPTAAHCACVGAMLARMHLAGVDFPLRQGNLRGLAWWNDTAPVIHPFLEPAQAVLLQSELAYQNHVAAGAAYAALPRGPIHADLFRDNVLFDAPAAGDDTPVLSGFFDFYFAGVDTWLFDVAVCLNDWYIDLATG
;
A
#
# COMPACT_ATOMS: atom_id res chain seq x y z
N LEU A 1 -14.40 2.14 12.42
CA LEU A 1 -13.37 2.59 11.44
C LEU A 1 -12.13 3.29 12.06
N ARG A 2 -11.96 3.40 13.36
CA ARG A 2 -10.79 3.99 14.06
C ARG A 2 -10.27 5.33 13.47
N GLY A 3 -11.14 6.08 12.78
CA GLY A 3 -10.79 7.38 12.19
C GLY A 3 -9.88 7.33 10.96
N ILE A 4 -9.75 6.17 10.31
CA ILE A 4 -9.07 6.04 9.02
C ILE A 4 -10.12 6.17 7.91
N PRO A 5 -9.96 7.09 6.96
CA PRO A 5 -10.93 7.30 5.88
C PRO A 5 -10.74 6.24 4.78
N VAL A 6 -11.43 5.11 4.93
CA VAL A 6 -11.43 3.98 3.99
C VAL A 6 -12.85 3.65 3.56
N PRO A 7 -13.05 2.97 2.41
CA PRO A 7 -14.36 2.52 2.00
C PRO A 7 -15.00 1.64 3.08
N ASP A 8 -16.23 1.96 3.49
CA ASP A 8 -16.96 1.24 4.52
C ASP A 8 -17.96 0.27 3.86
N PRO A 9 -17.87 -1.05 4.13
CA PRO A 9 -18.77 -2.01 3.54
C PRO A 9 -20.20 -1.85 4.08
N ALA A 10 -21.16 -1.75 3.17
CA ALA A 10 -22.57 -1.79 3.52
C ALA A 10 -23.01 -3.23 3.79
N THR A 11 -23.74 -3.44 4.86
CA THR A 11 -24.35 -4.74 5.19
C THR A 11 -25.78 -4.82 4.66
N ASP A 12 -26.21 -6.05 4.34
CA ASP A 12 -27.62 -6.34 4.10
C ASP A 12 -28.43 -6.42 5.43
N ALA A 13 -29.70 -6.74 5.34
CA ALA A 13 -30.58 -6.87 6.51
C ALA A 13 -30.16 -7.99 7.47
N GLN A 14 -29.32 -8.93 7.07
CA GLN A 14 -28.78 -10.03 7.87
C GLN A 14 -27.38 -9.71 8.43
N GLY A 15 -26.82 -8.54 8.13
CA GLY A 15 -25.49 -8.14 8.56
C GLY A 15 -24.35 -8.67 7.68
N THR A 16 -24.67 -9.24 6.51
CA THR A 16 -23.69 -9.76 5.55
C THR A 16 -23.18 -8.64 4.66
N TYR A 17 -21.87 -8.52 4.49
CA TYR A 17 -21.22 -7.53 3.62
C TYR A 17 -20.50 -8.13 2.40
N LEU A 18 -20.31 -9.47 2.38
CA LEU A 18 -19.70 -10.17 1.26
C LEU A 18 -20.73 -11.08 0.59
N HIS A 19 -21.02 -10.81 -0.67
CA HIS A 19 -22.01 -11.53 -1.46
C HIS A 19 -21.35 -12.21 -2.66
N THR A 20 -22.11 -13.08 -3.35
CA THR A 20 -21.68 -13.68 -4.60
C THR A 20 -22.57 -13.18 -5.72
N VAL A 21 -21.99 -12.53 -6.72
CA VAL A 21 -22.65 -12.05 -7.93
C VAL A 21 -21.99 -12.70 -9.14
N GLN A 22 -22.75 -13.42 -9.95
CA GLN A 22 -22.23 -14.17 -11.12
C GLN A 22 -21.01 -15.03 -10.78
N ALA A 23 -21.09 -15.78 -9.67
CA ALA A 23 -20.04 -16.65 -9.14
C ALA A 23 -18.73 -15.93 -8.72
N LYS A 24 -18.76 -14.61 -8.53
CA LYS A 24 -17.64 -13.82 -8.04
C LYS A 24 -17.99 -13.17 -6.69
N PRO A 25 -17.03 -13.05 -5.76
CA PRO A 25 -17.23 -12.30 -4.53
C PRO A 25 -17.50 -10.82 -4.87
N ALA A 26 -18.46 -10.21 -4.18
CA ALA A 26 -18.85 -8.83 -4.37
C ALA A 26 -19.21 -8.18 -3.04
N THR A 27 -18.87 -6.92 -2.88
CA THR A 27 -19.30 -6.08 -1.76
C THR A 27 -19.70 -4.71 -2.28
N VAL A 28 -20.59 -4.04 -1.54
CA VAL A 28 -20.96 -2.64 -1.79
C VAL A 28 -20.28 -1.80 -0.73
N VAL A 29 -19.60 -0.75 -1.13
CA VAL A 29 -18.93 0.18 -0.23
C VAL A 29 -19.41 1.62 -0.49
N ASN A 30 -19.30 2.51 0.49
CA ASN A 30 -19.53 3.93 0.26
C ASN A 30 -18.44 4.48 -0.68
N ARG A 31 -18.83 5.43 -1.50
CA ARG A 31 -17.88 6.21 -2.31
C ARG A 31 -17.20 7.27 -1.45
N LEU A 32 -15.89 7.28 -1.44
CA LEU A 32 -15.10 8.34 -0.84
C LEU A 32 -15.19 9.63 -1.68
N SER A 33 -15.03 10.80 -1.03
CA SER A 33 -14.94 12.09 -1.71
C SER A 33 -13.54 12.36 -2.25
N GLY A 34 -13.41 13.42 -3.05
CA GLY A 34 -12.13 13.88 -3.55
C GLY A 34 -11.69 13.26 -4.86
N ALA A 35 -10.42 13.51 -5.21
CA ALA A 35 -9.75 13.01 -6.40
C ALA A 35 -8.27 12.70 -6.11
N SER A 36 -7.68 11.83 -6.91
CA SER A 36 -6.25 11.52 -6.84
C SER A 36 -5.41 12.69 -7.35
N VAL A 37 -4.28 12.95 -6.71
CA VAL A 37 -3.31 14.00 -7.07
C VAL A 37 -2.08 13.36 -7.67
N LEU A 38 -1.98 13.35 -9.00
CA LEU A 38 -0.89 12.69 -9.72
C LEU A 38 0.43 13.48 -9.71
N ALA A 39 0.38 14.78 -9.40
CA ALA A 39 1.56 15.64 -9.20
C ALA A 39 1.55 16.20 -7.76
N PRO A 40 1.90 15.39 -6.74
CA PRO A 40 1.82 15.80 -5.34
C PRO A 40 2.88 16.83 -4.99
N THR A 41 2.55 17.70 -4.05
CA THR A 41 3.51 18.59 -3.37
C THR A 41 4.05 17.91 -2.09
N ALA A 42 5.09 18.48 -1.48
CA ALA A 42 5.59 18.03 -0.19
C ALA A 42 4.51 18.01 0.91
N ALA A 43 3.53 18.92 0.86
CA ALA A 43 2.40 18.94 1.78
C ALA A 43 1.48 17.72 1.61
N HIS A 44 1.22 17.29 0.36
CA HIS A 44 0.47 16.04 0.10
C HIS A 44 1.23 14.83 0.64
N CYS A 45 2.53 14.73 0.39
CA CYS A 45 3.37 13.66 0.90
C CYS A 45 3.36 13.59 2.45
N ALA A 46 3.41 14.75 3.12
CA ALA A 46 3.30 14.82 4.59
C ALA A 46 1.95 14.29 5.09
N CYS A 47 0.84 14.63 4.42
CA CYS A 47 -0.49 14.10 4.74
C CYS A 47 -0.56 12.58 4.60
N VAL A 48 -0.01 12.04 3.50
CA VAL A 48 0.03 10.58 3.24
C VAL A 48 0.86 9.88 4.31
N GLY A 49 2.06 10.34 4.60
CA GLY A 49 2.93 9.74 5.62
C GLY A 49 2.28 9.73 7.01
N ALA A 50 1.67 10.84 7.41
CA ALA A 50 0.96 10.94 8.70
C ALA A 50 -0.25 9.98 8.75
N MET A 51 -1.01 9.87 7.67
CA MET A 51 -2.16 8.98 7.63
C MET A 51 -1.75 7.50 7.54
N LEU A 52 -0.69 7.18 6.81
CA LEU A 52 -0.12 5.83 6.77
C LEU A 52 0.29 5.36 8.17
N ALA A 53 0.98 6.21 8.93
CA ALA A 53 1.35 5.90 10.32
C ALA A 53 0.11 5.64 11.20
N ARG A 54 -0.95 6.46 11.06
CA ARG A 54 -2.22 6.27 11.77
C ARG A 54 -2.89 4.94 11.36
N MET A 55 -2.86 4.59 10.09
CA MET A 55 -3.41 3.33 9.57
C MET A 55 -2.67 2.12 10.18
N HIS A 56 -1.34 2.13 10.20
CA HIS A 56 -0.54 1.08 10.83
C HIS A 56 -0.91 0.91 12.31
N LEU A 57 -0.98 2.01 13.06
CA LEU A 57 -1.35 1.97 14.49
C LEU A 57 -2.79 1.51 14.70
N ALA A 58 -3.72 1.90 13.84
CA ALA A 58 -5.11 1.45 13.89
C ALA A 58 -5.26 -0.04 13.61
N GLY A 59 -4.34 -0.64 12.84
CA GLY A 59 -4.36 -2.05 12.45
C GLY A 59 -3.65 -3.03 13.41
N VAL A 60 -2.95 -2.55 14.44
CA VAL A 60 -2.06 -3.37 15.30
C VAL A 60 -2.73 -4.64 15.85
N ASP A 61 -3.98 -4.55 16.28
CA ASP A 61 -4.76 -5.64 16.87
C ASP A 61 -5.72 -6.32 15.88
N PHE A 62 -5.59 -6.06 14.58
CA PHE A 62 -6.43 -6.71 13.57
C PHE A 62 -6.17 -8.23 13.56
N PRO A 63 -7.20 -9.07 13.74
CA PRO A 63 -7.01 -10.49 14.03
C PRO A 63 -6.65 -11.34 12.81
N LEU A 64 -7.06 -10.91 11.61
CA LEU A 64 -6.78 -11.66 10.39
C LEU A 64 -5.33 -11.48 9.98
N ARG A 65 -4.73 -12.56 9.48
CA ARG A 65 -3.34 -12.57 9.03
C ARG A 65 -3.26 -13.14 7.62
N GLN A 66 -2.79 -12.30 6.69
CA GLN A 66 -2.39 -12.69 5.35
C GLN A 66 -0.98 -12.18 5.14
N GLY A 67 -0.05 -13.03 4.73
CA GLY A 67 1.30 -12.58 4.39
C GLY A 67 1.27 -11.59 3.22
N ASN A 68 2.31 -10.74 3.14
CA ASN A 68 2.48 -9.82 2.03
C ASN A 68 2.58 -10.58 0.69
N LEU A 69 1.60 -10.39 -0.19
CA LEU A 69 1.51 -11.08 -1.49
C LEU A 69 2.58 -10.61 -2.50
N ARG A 70 3.25 -9.50 -2.22
CA ARG A 70 4.30 -8.89 -3.06
C ARG A 70 5.63 -8.73 -2.32
N GLY A 71 5.74 -9.37 -1.14
CA GLY A 71 6.94 -9.34 -0.32
C GLY A 71 8.06 -10.26 -0.82
N LEU A 72 9.11 -10.37 -0.01
CA LEU A 72 10.35 -11.07 -0.35
C LEU A 72 10.14 -12.55 -0.76
N ALA A 73 9.16 -13.24 -0.16
CA ALA A 73 8.83 -14.61 -0.56
C ALA A 73 8.39 -14.68 -2.04
N TRP A 74 7.48 -13.77 -2.42
CA TRP A 74 7.04 -13.68 -3.81
C TRP A 74 8.17 -13.28 -4.77
N TRP A 75 9.10 -12.41 -4.34
CA TRP A 75 10.26 -12.06 -5.15
C TRP A 75 11.16 -13.27 -5.40
N ASN A 76 11.41 -14.09 -4.37
CA ASN A 76 12.19 -15.31 -4.50
C ASN A 76 11.55 -16.34 -5.45
N ASP A 77 10.23 -16.45 -5.42
CA ASP A 77 9.49 -17.38 -6.29
C ASP A 77 9.41 -16.84 -7.74
N THR A 78 9.30 -15.54 -7.92
CA THR A 78 9.05 -14.93 -9.23
C THR A 78 10.34 -14.64 -10.01
N ALA A 79 11.41 -14.23 -9.35
CA ALA A 79 12.66 -13.87 -10.01
C ALA A 79 13.23 -14.99 -10.91
N PRO A 80 13.26 -16.28 -10.51
CA PRO A 80 13.69 -17.35 -11.40
C PRO A 80 12.82 -17.52 -12.65
N VAL A 81 11.52 -17.21 -12.53
CA VAL A 81 10.56 -17.36 -13.65
C VAL A 81 10.79 -16.27 -14.71
N ILE A 82 11.09 -15.04 -14.29
CA ILE A 82 11.28 -13.93 -15.22
C ILE A 82 12.72 -13.85 -15.76
N HIS A 83 13.69 -14.42 -15.04
CA HIS A 83 15.12 -14.37 -15.39
C HIS A 83 15.42 -14.69 -16.85
N PRO A 84 14.82 -15.74 -17.48
CA PRO A 84 15.10 -16.09 -18.88
C PRO A 84 14.63 -15.04 -19.90
N PHE A 85 13.82 -14.09 -19.49
CA PHE A 85 13.24 -13.04 -20.36
C PHE A 85 13.94 -11.68 -20.21
N LEU A 86 14.93 -11.60 -19.32
CA LEU A 86 15.68 -10.37 -19.05
C LEU A 86 16.95 -10.28 -19.90
N GLU A 87 17.32 -9.05 -20.25
CA GLU A 87 18.64 -8.79 -20.78
C GLU A 87 19.73 -9.15 -19.74
N PRO A 88 20.95 -9.57 -20.16
CA PRO A 88 21.98 -10.06 -19.22
C PRO A 88 22.29 -9.09 -18.07
N ALA A 89 22.35 -7.78 -18.34
CA ALA A 89 22.61 -6.77 -17.31
C ALA A 89 21.46 -6.67 -16.30
N GLN A 90 20.21 -6.76 -16.77
CA GLN A 90 19.02 -6.75 -15.90
C GLN A 90 18.96 -8.02 -15.05
N ALA A 91 19.28 -9.18 -15.61
CA ALA A 91 19.31 -10.45 -14.88
C ALA A 91 20.34 -10.41 -13.74
N VAL A 92 21.55 -9.89 -14.00
CA VAL A 92 22.59 -9.71 -12.98
C VAL A 92 22.14 -8.75 -11.89
N LEU A 93 21.54 -7.62 -12.26
CA LEU A 93 21.01 -6.65 -11.29
C LEU A 93 19.93 -7.26 -10.40
N LEU A 94 18.95 -7.95 -11.00
CA LEU A 94 17.88 -8.61 -10.25
C LEU A 94 18.42 -9.65 -9.26
N GLN A 95 19.37 -10.48 -9.70
CA GLN A 95 19.98 -11.49 -8.83
C GLN A 95 20.76 -10.87 -7.67
N SER A 96 21.56 -9.83 -7.94
CA SER A 96 22.34 -9.15 -6.90
C SER A 96 21.44 -8.47 -5.88
N GLU A 97 20.37 -7.79 -6.34
CA GLU A 97 19.42 -7.15 -5.45
C GLU A 97 18.64 -8.17 -4.61
N LEU A 98 18.17 -9.26 -5.21
CA LEU A 98 17.46 -10.30 -4.47
C LEU A 98 18.35 -10.96 -3.41
N ALA A 99 19.62 -11.20 -3.72
CA ALA A 99 20.59 -11.73 -2.75
C ALA A 99 20.80 -10.75 -1.59
N TYR A 100 20.91 -9.44 -1.89
CA TYR A 100 21.04 -8.39 -0.89
C TYR A 100 19.79 -8.32 0.00
N GLN A 101 18.58 -8.32 -0.58
CA GLN A 101 17.34 -8.28 0.18
C GLN A 101 17.18 -9.50 1.10
N ASN A 102 17.54 -10.69 0.64
CA ASN A 102 17.54 -11.90 1.47
C ASN A 102 18.57 -11.80 2.63
N HIS A 103 19.76 -11.27 2.37
CA HIS A 103 20.77 -11.01 3.40
C HIS A 103 20.27 -10.04 4.47
N VAL A 104 19.67 -8.91 4.06
CA VAL A 104 19.10 -7.91 4.98
C VAL A 104 17.97 -8.54 5.80
N ALA A 105 17.07 -9.27 5.15
CA ALA A 105 15.92 -9.92 5.81
C ALA A 105 16.32 -10.98 6.85
N ALA A 106 17.47 -11.62 6.69
CA ALA A 106 18.03 -12.57 7.65
C ALA A 106 18.65 -11.89 8.88
N GLY A 107 18.84 -10.57 8.87
CA GLY A 107 19.51 -9.82 9.91
C GLY A 107 18.62 -9.50 11.12
N ALA A 108 19.24 -9.41 12.30
CA ALA A 108 18.54 -9.06 13.55
C ALA A 108 17.86 -7.68 13.50
N ALA A 109 18.45 -6.72 12.81
CA ALA A 109 17.88 -5.39 12.62
C ALA A 109 16.54 -5.44 11.89
N TYR A 110 16.44 -6.23 10.81
CA TYR A 110 15.19 -6.42 10.07
C TYR A 110 14.14 -7.18 10.90
N ALA A 111 14.57 -8.19 11.65
CA ALA A 111 13.69 -8.95 12.54
C ALA A 111 13.08 -8.09 13.65
N ALA A 112 13.78 -7.04 14.09
CA ALA A 112 13.32 -6.10 15.11
C ALA A 112 12.39 -4.99 14.59
N LEU A 113 12.18 -4.89 13.27
CA LEU A 113 11.29 -3.87 12.70
C LEU A 113 9.84 -4.08 13.14
N PRO A 114 9.09 -3.01 13.39
CA PRO A 114 7.67 -3.10 13.69
C PRO A 114 6.91 -3.72 12.51
N ARG A 115 5.96 -4.60 12.85
CA ARG A 115 5.16 -5.38 11.88
C ARG A 115 3.69 -5.27 12.21
N GLY A 116 2.87 -5.33 11.18
CA GLY A 116 1.42 -5.32 11.29
C GLY A 116 0.76 -5.29 9.92
N PRO A 117 -0.54 -5.02 9.86
CA PRO A 117 -1.23 -4.79 8.60
C PRO A 117 -0.58 -3.64 7.82
N ILE A 118 -0.43 -3.86 6.53
CA ILE A 118 0.08 -2.92 5.53
C ILE A 118 -0.92 -2.82 4.37
N HIS A 119 -0.90 -1.71 3.67
CA HIS A 119 -1.66 -1.52 2.42
C HIS A 119 -0.98 -2.25 1.24
N ALA A 120 0.33 -2.14 1.17
CA ALA A 120 1.23 -2.74 0.17
C ALA A 120 1.09 -2.22 -1.27
N ASP A 121 0.22 -1.21 -1.50
CA ASP A 121 -0.04 -0.62 -2.84
C ASP A 121 -0.49 0.85 -2.74
N LEU A 122 0.06 1.61 -1.79
CA LEU A 122 -0.39 2.98 -1.53
C LEU A 122 0.26 3.99 -2.51
N PHE A 123 -0.08 3.85 -3.79
CA PHE A 123 0.30 4.76 -4.85
C PHE A 123 -0.63 5.98 -4.91
N ARG A 124 -0.24 6.99 -5.69
CA ARG A 124 -0.98 8.28 -5.85
C ARG A 124 -2.42 8.09 -6.29
N ASP A 125 -2.69 7.09 -7.13
CA ASP A 125 -4.03 6.77 -7.65
C ASP A 125 -4.93 6.08 -6.62
N ASN A 126 -4.38 5.56 -5.53
CA ASN A 126 -5.09 4.91 -4.43
C ASN A 126 -5.36 5.86 -3.24
N VAL A 127 -5.05 7.15 -3.36
CA VAL A 127 -5.29 8.18 -2.33
C VAL A 127 -6.11 9.32 -2.90
N LEU A 128 -7.09 9.77 -2.15
CA LEU A 128 -7.96 10.88 -2.52
C LEU A 128 -7.73 12.08 -1.62
N PHE A 129 -7.82 13.26 -2.23
CA PHE A 129 -7.83 14.55 -1.55
C PHE A 129 -9.07 15.33 -1.94
N ASP A 130 -9.70 15.98 -0.98
CA ASP A 130 -10.77 16.93 -1.24
C ASP A 130 -10.22 18.21 -1.87
N ALA A 131 -11.08 18.91 -2.59
CA ALA A 131 -10.73 20.25 -3.08
C ALA A 131 -10.42 21.16 -1.89
N PRO A 132 -9.35 21.96 -1.94
CA PRO A 132 -9.03 22.88 -0.87
C PRO A 132 -10.14 23.90 -0.67
N ALA A 133 -10.32 24.38 0.55
CA ALA A 133 -11.23 25.48 0.83
C ALA A 133 -10.77 26.77 0.15
N ALA A 134 -11.71 27.66 -0.18
CA ALA A 134 -11.35 28.91 -0.82
C ALA A 134 -10.35 29.73 0.05
N GLY A 135 -9.16 29.96 -0.49
CA GLY A 135 -8.08 30.69 0.19
C GLY A 135 -7.20 29.85 1.14
N ASP A 136 -7.36 28.53 1.14
CA ASP A 136 -6.50 27.59 1.90
C ASP A 136 -5.97 26.53 0.94
N ASP A 137 -4.66 26.51 0.74
CA ASP A 137 -3.98 25.54 -0.13
C ASP A 137 -3.55 24.27 0.64
N THR A 138 -4.00 24.10 1.89
CA THR A 138 -3.66 22.93 2.71
C THR A 138 -4.33 21.67 2.17
N PRO A 139 -3.59 20.63 1.80
CA PRO A 139 -4.18 19.40 1.33
C PRO A 139 -5.03 18.71 2.41
N VAL A 140 -6.24 18.31 2.05
CA VAL A 140 -7.15 17.56 2.92
C VAL A 140 -7.30 16.13 2.36
N LEU A 141 -6.59 15.18 2.95
CA LEU A 141 -6.69 13.78 2.57
C LEU A 141 -8.08 13.26 2.96
N SER A 142 -8.85 12.80 1.97
CA SER A 142 -10.23 12.33 2.12
C SER A 142 -10.38 10.81 2.09
N GLY A 143 -9.40 10.06 1.60
CA GLY A 143 -9.48 8.62 1.66
C GLY A 143 -8.35 7.82 1.05
N PHE A 144 -8.29 6.55 1.49
CA PHE A 144 -7.51 5.47 0.91
C PHE A 144 -8.44 4.38 0.40
N PHE A 145 -8.09 3.72 -0.68
CA PHE A 145 -8.84 2.59 -1.21
C PHE A 145 -7.90 1.59 -1.92
N ASP A 146 -8.48 0.51 -2.44
CA ASP A 146 -7.78 -0.58 -3.12
C ASP A 146 -6.82 -1.39 -2.22
N PHE A 147 -7.38 -1.98 -1.16
CA PHE A 147 -6.68 -2.88 -0.24
C PHE A 147 -6.46 -4.30 -0.80
N TYR A 148 -6.43 -4.46 -2.13
CA TYR A 148 -6.31 -5.79 -2.76
C TYR A 148 -5.03 -6.52 -2.38
N PHE A 149 -3.92 -5.80 -2.22
CA PHE A 149 -2.63 -6.34 -1.80
C PHE A 149 -2.38 -6.27 -0.30
N ALA A 150 -3.34 -5.78 0.48
CA ALA A 150 -3.17 -5.65 1.91
C ALA A 150 -2.76 -6.98 2.57
N GLY A 151 -1.82 -6.91 3.48
CA GLY A 151 -1.26 -8.07 4.14
C GLY A 151 -0.59 -7.72 5.45
N VAL A 152 0.24 -8.61 5.97
CA VAL A 152 1.06 -8.38 7.17
C VAL A 152 2.52 -8.44 6.79
N ASP A 153 3.24 -7.34 7.01
CA ASP A 153 4.70 -7.25 6.83
C ASP A 153 5.30 -6.20 7.76
N THR A 154 6.56 -5.85 7.57
CA THR A 154 7.16 -4.67 8.21
C THR A 154 6.45 -3.41 7.72
N TRP A 155 6.20 -2.46 8.62
CA TRP A 155 5.66 -1.15 8.20
C TRP A 155 6.61 -0.40 7.27
N LEU A 156 7.91 -0.75 7.31
CA LEU A 156 8.90 -0.22 6.38
C LEU A 156 8.57 -0.56 4.91
N PHE A 157 7.94 -1.72 4.64
CA PHE A 157 7.51 -2.08 3.29
C PHE A 157 6.53 -1.05 2.71
N ASP A 158 5.50 -0.67 3.47
CA ASP A 158 4.54 0.37 3.04
C ASP A 158 5.21 1.73 2.81
N VAL A 159 6.13 2.11 3.70
CA VAL A 159 6.91 3.34 3.53
C VAL A 159 7.73 3.29 2.25
N ALA A 160 8.37 2.15 1.93
CA ALA A 160 9.15 1.99 0.71
C ALA A 160 8.27 2.07 -0.55
N VAL A 161 7.06 1.47 -0.53
CA VAL A 161 6.07 1.61 -1.61
C VAL A 161 5.71 3.07 -1.84
N CYS A 162 5.41 3.82 -0.77
CA CYS A 162 5.11 5.26 -0.86
C CYS A 162 6.31 6.05 -1.41
N LEU A 163 7.53 5.76 -0.97
CA LEU A 163 8.72 6.47 -1.46
C LEU A 163 8.93 6.27 -2.96
N ASN A 164 8.69 5.07 -3.46
CA ASN A 164 8.85 4.74 -4.89
C ASN A 164 7.86 5.45 -5.80
N ASP A 165 6.77 5.96 -5.30
CA ASP A 165 5.75 6.66 -6.09
C ASP A 165 5.64 8.15 -5.71
N TRP A 166 5.37 8.46 -4.45
CA TRP A 166 5.06 9.82 -3.98
C TRP A 166 6.25 10.79 -4.06
N TYR A 167 7.48 10.30 -3.97
CA TYR A 167 8.71 11.11 -3.88
C TYR A 167 9.56 11.07 -5.14
N ILE A 168 9.10 10.38 -6.19
CA ILE A 168 9.79 10.36 -7.48
C ILE A 168 9.25 11.48 -8.37
N ASP A 169 10.14 12.29 -8.91
CA ASP A 169 9.83 13.18 -10.01
C ASP A 169 9.79 12.38 -11.31
N LEU A 170 8.60 12.30 -11.92
CA LEU A 170 8.39 11.49 -13.14
C LEU A 170 9.17 12.02 -14.36
N ALA A 171 9.69 13.24 -14.32
CA ALA A 171 10.46 13.82 -15.41
C ALA A 171 11.96 13.54 -15.28
N THR A 172 12.45 13.35 -14.06
CA THR A 172 13.91 13.21 -13.79
C THR A 172 14.29 11.86 -13.16
N GLY A 173 13.35 11.11 -12.65
CA GLY A 173 13.55 9.81 -11.98
C GLY A 173 13.89 9.93 -10.51
#